data_06dac3a8dc499482cbc3d34c1d9c58c5
#
_entry.id   06dac3a8dc499482cbc3d34c1d9c58c5
#
_cell.length_a   1.000
_cell.length_b   1.000
_cell.length_c   1.000
_cell.angle_alpha   90.00
_cell.angle_beta   90.00
_cell.angle_gamma   90.00
#
_symmetry.space_group_name_H-M   'P 1'
#
loop_
_entity.id
_entity.type
_entity.pdbx_description
1 polymer ?
#
loop_
_entity_poly.entity_id
_entity_poly.type
_entity_poly.pdbx_seq_one_letter_code
_entity_poly.pdbx_strand_id
1 'polypeptide(L)'
;MYDFRVNSKSDLIDAVQTFGIVPYFSTSIPGFSLEEHCHPSVLFSEDDENTWFWKGPVIRETRCAYGKFFEKKDAYVRSDLFLDLANYRRDGYDFDARYDDGLAKFSDKELFELIDRLAPVVSKDLRKTGGYAYSGRWQKTDGKKGFDTSITRLQELCYVVTSDFVYTVDKKGSRRGWGAAEYSTPEKWFGAMFTDHVYERTPEESYDRLLSHLASLFPAVSSEKLKKFLK
;
A
#
# COMPACT_ATOMS: atom_id res chain seq x y z
N MET A 1 -22.80 -4.48 3.08
CA MET A 1 -22.22 -5.84 2.97
C MET A 1 -21.12 -5.78 1.94
N TYR A 2 -19.95 -6.36 2.22
CA TYR A 2 -18.80 -6.41 1.32
C TYR A 2 -19.04 -7.54 0.30
N ASP A 3 -19.62 -7.20 -0.84
CA ASP A 3 -19.94 -8.16 -1.90
C ASP A 3 -19.73 -7.49 -3.27
N PHE A 4 -18.83 -8.05 -4.06
CA PHE A 4 -18.50 -7.58 -5.40
C PHE A 4 -17.86 -8.69 -6.23
N ARG A 5 -17.80 -8.51 -7.55
CA ARG A 5 -17.03 -9.37 -8.46
C ARG A 5 -16.19 -8.50 -9.36
N VAL A 6 -14.94 -8.90 -9.54
CA VAL A 6 -13.99 -8.19 -10.40
C VAL A 6 -13.70 -9.03 -11.64
N ASN A 7 -14.17 -8.52 -12.78
CA ASN A 7 -13.92 -9.08 -14.11
C ASN A 7 -13.21 -8.09 -15.03
N SER A 8 -13.13 -6.82 -14.61
CA SER A 8 -12.49 -5.73 -15.36
C SER A 8 -11.78 -4.74 -14.44
N LYS A 9 -10.95 -3.89 -15.03
CA LYS A 9 -10.32 -2.77 -14.31
C LYS A 9 -11.37 -1.83 -13.69
N SER A 10 -12.47 -1.59 -14.39
CA SER A 10 -13.57 -0.74 -13.89
C SER A 10 -14.19 -1.32 -12.63
N ASP A 11 -14.45 -2.64 -12.59
CA ASP A 11 -15.01 -3.28 -11.39
C ASP A 11 -14.09 -3.11 -10.18
N LEU A 12 -12.75 -3.18 -10.40
CA LEU A 12 -11.78 -2.96 -9.32
C LEU A 12 -11.77 -1.50 -8.86
N ILE A 13 -11.86 -0.54 -9.78
CA ILE A 13 -12.00 0.88 -9.45
C ILE A 13 -13.26 1.10 -8.61
N ASP A 14 -14.39 0.56 -9.06
CA ASP A 14 -15.68 0.67 -8.34
C ASP A 14 -15.61 0.04 -6.95
N ALA A 15 -14.94 -1.12 -6.81
CA ALA A 15 -14.72 -1.76 -5.52
C ALA A 15 -13.89 -0.88 -4.58
N VAL A 16 -12.79 -0.29 -5.05
CA VAL A 16 -11.96 0.63 -4.25
C VAL A 16 -12.75 1.86 -3.81
N GLN A 17 -13.53 2.45 -4.71
CA GLN A 17 -14.34 3.63 -4.42
C GLN A 17 -15.48 3.31 -3.45
N THR A 18 -16.15 2.17 -3.62
CA THR A 18 -17.33 1.78 -2.83
C THR A 18 -16.93 1.31 -1.44
N PHE A 19 -15.97 0.38 -1.36
CA PHE A 19 -15.63 -0.27 -0.09
C PHE A 19 -14.50 0.42 0.67
N GLY A 20 -13.71 1.22 -0.01
CA GLY A 20 -12.65 2.05 0.58
C GLY A 20 -11.41 1.30 1.04
N ILE A 21 -11.51 0.04 1.47
CA ILE A 21 -10.38 -0.84 1.80
C ILE A 21 -10.55 -2.13 1.01
N VAL A 22 -9.58 -2.46 0.15
CA VAL A 22 -9.57 -3.69 -0.67
C VAL A 22 -8.20 -4.34 -0.57
N PRO A 23 -7.99 -5.29 0.36
CA PRO A 23 -6.79 -6.11 0.40
C PRO A 23 -6.64 -6.90 -0.91
N TYR A 24 -5.40 -7.03 -1.40
CA TYR A 24 -5.17 -7.76 -2.65
C TYR A 24 -5.27 -9.29 -2.44
N PHE A 25 -4.65 -9.80 -1.39
CA PHE A 25 -4.63 -11.21 -1.02
C PHE A 25 -5.49 -11.50 0.22
N SER A 26 -5.93 -12.75 0.35
CA SER A 26 -6.72 -13.24 1.48
C SER A 26 -6.13 -12.84 2.83
N THR A 27 -6.98 -12.35 3.71
CA THR A 27 -6.62 -11.85 5.05
C THR A 27 -7.17 -12.76 6.15
N SER A 28 -6.98 -12.38 7.40
CA SER A 28 -7.62 -13.03 8.54
C SER A 28 -9.16 -12.89 8.54
N ILE A 29 -9.71 -11.94 7.75
CA ILE A 29 -11.15 -11.75 7.55
C ILE A 29 -11.54 -12.45 6.23
N PRO A 30 -12.26 -13.59 6.26
CA PRO A 30 -12.70 -14.27 5.04
C PRO A 30 -13.61 -13.38 4.18
N GLY A 31 -13.47 -13.46 2.87
CA GLY A 31 -14.22 -12.66 1.92
C GLY A 31 -13.84 -11.18 1.91
N PHE A 32 -12.63 -10.82 2.35
CA PHE A 32 -12.15 -9.43 2.40
C PHE A 32 -11.04 -9.13 1.40
N SER A 33 -10.83 -9.90 0.40
CA SER A 33 -9.74 -9.65 -0.56
C SER A 33 -10.22 -9.66 -2.00
N LEU A 34 -9.47 -8.96 -2.86
CA LEU A 34 -9.63 -9.03 -4.30
C LEU A 34 -9.53 -10.48 -4.81
N GLU A 35 -8.56 -11.25 -4.28
CA GLU A 35 -8.33 -12.65 -4.62
C GLU A 35 -9.60 -13.51 -4.44
N GLU A 36 -10.39 -13.26 -3.40
CA GLU A 36 -11.62 -14.00 -3.11
C GLU A 36 -12.81 -13.56 -3.98
N HIS A 37 -12.75 -12.41 -4.62
CA HIS A 37 -13.81 -11.80 -5.42
C HIS A 37 -13.48 -11.73 -6.92
N CYS A 38 -12.33 -12.27 -7.32
CA CYS A 38 -11.85 -12.24 -8.68
C CYS A 38 -11.78 -13.66 -9.26
N HIS A 39 -12.20 -13.84 -10.52
CA HIS A 39 -12.01 -15.12 -11.18
C HIS A 39 -10.51 -15.39 -11.40
N PRO A 40 -10.00 -16.62 -11.17
CA PRO A 40 -8.58 -16.94 -11.32
C PRO A 40 -7.97 -16.54 -12.66
N SER A 41 -8.74 -16.60 -13.76
CA SER A 41 -8.28 -16.18 -15.09
C SER A 41 -8.05 -14.68 -15.23
N VAL A 42 -8.61 -13.86 -14.34
CA VAL A 42 -8.44 -12.41 -14.30
C VAL A 42 -7.41 -11.99 -13.25
N LEU A 43 -7.20 -12.84 -12.23
CA LEU A 43 -6.27 -12.55 -11.16
C LEU A 43 -4.81 -12.56 -11.65
N PHE A 44 -4.42 -13.59 -12.41
CA PHE A 44 -3.06 -13.81 -12.91
C PHE A 44 -3.10 -14.42 -14.33
N SER A 45 -3.67 -13.74 -15.32
CA SER A 45 -3.62 -14.20 -16.69
C SER A 45 -2.27 -13.89 -17.36
N GLU A 46 -1.97 -14.57 -18.46
CA GLU A 46 -0.80 -14.25 -19.30
C GLU A 46 -1.02 -12.98 -20.14
N ASP A 47 -2.29 -12.56 -20.27
CA ASP A 47 -2.68 -11.35 -20.99
C ASP A 47 -2.46 -10.10 -20.12
N ASP A 48 -2.28 -8.94 -20.76
CA ASP A 48 -2.12 -7.65 -20.10
C ASP A 48 -3.43 -7.16 -19.41
N GLU A 49 -4.53 -7.89 -19.56
CA GLU A 49 -5.84 -7.60 -18.97
C GLU A 49 -6.09 -8.45 -17.71
N ASN A 50 -5.34 -8.15 -16.66
CA ASN A 50 -5.48 -8.82 -15.36
C ASN A 50 -5.23 -7.86 -14.20
N THR A 51 -5.65 -8.26 -13.00
CA THR A 51 -5.56 -7.44 -11.80
C THR A 51 -4.12 -7.03 -11.47
N TRP A 52 -3.11 -7.81 -11.89
CA TRP A 52 -1.72 -7.49 -11.66
C TRP A 52 -1.27 -6.27 -12.46
N PHE A 53 -1.64 -6.20 -13.74
CA PHE A 53 -1.32 -5.05 -14.61
C PHE A 53 -2.23 -3.84 -14.36
N TRP A 54 -3.41 -4.05 -13.74
CA TRP A 54 -4.31 -2.95 -13.38
C TRP A 54 -3.88 -2.19 -12.13
N LYS A 55 -2.96 -2.72 -11.30
CA LYS A 55 -2.54 -2.07 -10.06
C LYS A 55 -2.16 -0.60 -10.24
N GLY A 56 -1.19 -0.33 -11.10
CA GLY A 56 -0.76 1.05 -11.36
C GLY A 56 -1.88 1.94 -11.89
N PRO A 57 -2.58 1.56 -12.98
CA PRO A 57 -3.75 2.30 -13.46
C PRO A 57 -4.79 2.59 -12.37
N VAL A 58 -5.20 1.58 -11.58
CA VAL A 58 -6.18 1.76 -10.50
C VAL A 58 -5.69 2.75 -9.45
N ILE A 59 -4.44 2.65 -9.00
CA ILE A 59 -3.83 3.58 -8.05
C ILE A 59 -3.92 5.02 -8.57
N ARG A 60 -3.54 5.24 -9.83
CA ARG A 60 -3.54 6.59 -10.43
C ARG A 60 -4.95 7.14 -10.64
N GLU A 61 -5.86 6.32 -11.17
CA GLU A 61 -7.24 6.74 -11.49
C GLU A 61 -8.06 7.02 -10.23
N THR A 62 -7.91 6.21 -9.17
CA THR A 62 -8.62 6.41 -7.91
C THR A 62 -7.92 7.36 -6.95
N ARG A 63 -6.65 7.66 -7.18
CA ARG A 63 -5.81 8.40 -6.22
C ARG A 63 -5.87 7.79 -4.81
N CYS A 64 -5.96 6.48 -4.71
CA CYS A 64 -5.91 5.77 -3.44
C CYS A 64 -4.47 5.60 -2.93
N ALA A 65 -4.31 5.22 -1.67
CA ALA A 65 -3.07 4.65 -1.17
C ALA A 65 -2.99 3.17 -1.55
N TYR A 66 -1.81 2.71 -1.91
CA TYR A 66 -1.52 1.30 -2.10
C TYR A 66 -0.24 0.92 -1.36
N GLY A 67 -0.25 -0.21 -0.67
CA GLY A 67 0.90 -0.70 0.08
C GLY A 67 0.56 -1.83 1.03
N LYS A 68 1.56 -2.27 1.78
CA LYS A 68 1.44 -3.37 2.75
C LYS A 68 0.92 -2.88 4.10
N PHE A 69 -0.31 -2.42 4.12
CA PHE A 69 -0.90 -1.81 5.32
C PHE A 69 -1.44 -2.81 6.33
N PHE A 70 -1.92 -3.96 5.88
CA PHE A 70 -2.59 -4.94 6.74
C PHE A 70 -1.92 -6.31 6.61
N GLU A 71 -1.54 -6.92 7.72
CA GLU A 71 -0.94 -8.26 7.77
C GLU A 71 0.25 -8.44 6.79
N LYS A 72 1.00 -7.34 6.52
CA LYS A 72 2.10 -7.27 5.53
C LYS A 72 1.68 -7.61 4.09
N LYS A 73 0.39 -7.49 3.79
CA LYS A 73 -0.20 -7.72 2.47
C LYS A 73 -0.59 -6.41 1.81
N ASP A 74 -0.48 -6.39 0.50
CA ASP A 74 -0.86 -5.25 -0.32
C ASP A 74 -2.37 -5.01 -0.23
N ALA A 75 -2.75 -3.74 -0.12
CA ALA A 75 -4.13 -3.28 -0.09
C ALA A 75 -4.29 -1.93 -0.76
N TYR A 76 -5.43 -1.72 -1.42
CA TYR A 76 -5.91 -0.39 -1.79
C TYR A 76 -6.66 0.22 -0.61
N VAL A 77 -6.39 1.48 -0.32
CA VAL A 77 -7.10 2.25 0.71
C VAL A 77 -7.49 3.62 0.15
N ARG A 78 -8.79 3.89 0.09
CA ARG A 78 -9.33 5.16 -0.39
C ARG A 78 -8.79 6.32 0.46
N SER A 79 -8.55 7.46 -0.16
CA SER A 79 -7.81 8.57 0.43
C SER A 79 -8.36 9.08 1.76
N ASP A 80 -9.69 9.15 1.92
CA ASP A 80 -10.34 9.56 3.16
C ASP A 80 -10.11 8.57 4.33
N LEU A 81 -10.16 7.27 4.05
CA LEU A 81 -9.84 6.23 5.03
C LEU A 81 -8.34 6.12 5.28
N PHE A 82 -7.52 6.49 4.29
CA PHE A 82 -6.08 6.49 4.47
C PHE A 82 -5.62 7.62 5.39
N LEU A 83 -6.31 8.76 5.43
CA LEU A 83 -6.08 9.80 6.43
C LEU A 83 -6.24 9.23 7.85
N ASP A 84 -7.36 8.56 8.11
CA ASP A 84 -7.61 7.95 9.41
C ASP A 84 -6.58 6.82 9.71
N LEU A 85 -6.23 5.99 8.71
CA LEU A 85 -5.24 4.93 8.89
C LEU A 85 -3.85 5.49 9.22
N ALA A 86 -3.42 6.52 8.50
CA ALA A 86 -2.13 7.16 8.73
C ALA A 86 -2.08 7.84 10.10
N ASN A 87 -3.11 8.59 10.48
CA ASN A 87 -3.17 9.23 11.79
C ASN A 87 -3.10 8.18 12.92
N TYR A 88 -3.90 7.13 12.84
CA TYR A 88 -3.88 6.03 13.82
C TYR A 88 -2.51 5.35 13.90
N ARG A 89 -1.91 4.98 12.76
CA ARG A 89 -0.65 4.21 12.72
C ARG A 89 0.57 5.06 13.07
N ARG A 90 0.55 6.33 12.74
CA ARG A 90 1.61 7.29 13.08
C ARG A 90 1.53 7.72 14.54
N ASP A 91 0.37 7.60 15.18
CA ASP A 91 0.13 7.99 16.57
C ASP A 91 0.51 9.46 16.83
N GLY A 92 0.13 10.34 15.91
CA GLY A 92 0.45 11.79 15.95
C GLY A 92 1.89 12.14 15.57
N TYR A 93 2.75 11.16 15.28
CA TYR A 93 4.14 11.42 14.92
C TYR A 93 4.32 11.69 13.41
N ASP A 94 5.05 12.73 13.06
CA ASP A 94 5.81 12.72 11.82
C ASP A 94 7.00 11.76 11.94
N PHE A 95 7.73 11.55 10.84
CA PHE A 95 8.77 10.53 10.86
C PHE A 95 9.99 10.96 11.69
N ASP A 96 10.35 12.24 11.67
CA ASP A 96 11.52 12.76 12.36
C ASP A 96 11.31 12.72 13.87
N ALA A 97 10.17 13.23 14.37
CA ALA A 97 9.80 13.13 15.78
C ALA A 97 9.74 11.67 16.26
N ARG A 98 9.18 10.76 15.42
CA ARG A 98 9.17 9.33 15.75
C ARG A 98 10.58 8.75 15.88
N TYR A 99 11.52 9.16 15.03
CA TYR A 99 12.89 8.69 15.11
C TYR A 99 13.62 9.27 16.32
N ASP A 100 13.45 10.56 16.60
CA ASP A 100 14.09 11.25 17.72
C ASP A 100 13.65 10.69 19.08
N ASP A 101 12.40 10.23 19.18
CA ASP A 101 11.87 9.53 20.35
C ASP A 101 12.27 8.02 20.40
N GLY A 102 13.12 7.56 19.49
CA GLY A 102 13.64 6.18 19.48
C GLY A 102 12.62 5.12 19.04
N LEU A 103 11.50 5.52 18.44
CA LEU A 103 10.42 4.65 17.99
C LEU A 103 10.62 4.12 16.55
N ALA A 104 11.66 4.58 15.85
CA ALA A 104 12.00 4.12 14.52
C ALA A 104 13.46 3.67 14.45
N LYS A 105 13.77 2.76 13.52
CA LYS A 105 15.14 2.26 13.32
C LYS A 105 15.92 3.18 12.39
N PHE A 106 17.22 3.24 12.59
CA PHE A 106 18.13 4.00 11.69
C PHE A 106 17.98 3.55 10.22
N SER A 107 17.87 2.24 9.96
CA SER A 107 17.64 1.72 8.59
C SER A 107 16.36 2.22 7.95
N ASP A 108 15.33 2.50 8.74
CA ASP A 108 14.06 3.01 8.25
C ASP A 108 14.17 4.50 7.97
N LYS A 109 14.92 5.25 8.80
CA LYS A 109 15.24 6.66 8.58
C LYS A 109 16.03 6.86 7.29
N GLU A 110 17.13 6.13 7.09
CA GLU A 110 17.90 6.20 5.86
C GLU A 110 17.03 5.97 4.61
N LEU A 111 16.15 4.97 4.66
CA LEU A 111 15.29 4.64 3.54
C LEU A 111 14.18 5.67 3.34
N PHE A 112 13.56 6.15 4.42
CA PHE A 112 12.52 7.17 4.37
C PHE A 112 13.05 8.49 3.78
N GLU A 113 14.17 9.00 4.29
CA GLU A 113 14.82 10.23 3.79
C GLU A 113 15.18 10.11 2.30
N LEU A 114 15.64 8.91 1.89
CA LEU A 114 15.95 8.66 0.48
C LEU A 114 14.69 8.69 -0.39
N ILE A 115 13.62 8.06 0.06
CA ILE A 115 12.33 8.08 -0.63
C ILE A 115 11.79 9.51 -0.66
N ASP A 116 11.77 10.20 0.48
CA ASP A 116 11.24 11.56 0.52
C ASP A 116 12.01 12.48 -0.43
N ARG A 117 13.32 12.39 -0.50
CA ARG A 117 14.11 13.21 -1.41
C ARG A 117 13.86 12.90 -2.89
N LEU A 118 13.69 11.62 -3.25
CA LEU A 118 13.65 11.16 -4.65
C LEU A 118 12.25 10.89 -5.20
N ALA A 119 11.21 10.91 -4.35
CA ALA A 119 9.85 10.52 -4.74
C ALA A 119 9.27 11.40 -5.87
N PRO A 120 8.55 10.81 -6.82
CA PRO A 120 8.31 9.37 -6.94
C PRO A 120 9.55 8.61 -7.43
N VAL A 121 9.86 7.45 -6.87
CA VAL A 121 11.08 6.69 -7.17
C VAL A 121 10.83 5.19 -7.30
N VAL A 122 11.33 4.60 -8.37
CA VAL A 122 11.19 3.16 -8.62
C VAL A 122 12.08 2.36 -7.67
N SER A 123 11.57 1.27 -7.14
CA SER A 123 12.26 0.40 -6.17
C SER A 123 13.66 -0.04 -6.60
N LYS A 124 13.87 -0.24 -7.90
CA LYS A 124 15.18 -0.60 -8.48
C LYS A 124 16.20 0.54 -8.33
N ASP A 125 15.79 1.76 -8.62
CA ASP A 125 16.66 2.94 -8.54
C ASP A 125 16.90 3.31 -7.08
N LEU A 126 15.89 3.17 -6.23
CA LEU A 126 16.00 3.36 -4.79
C LEU A 126 17.03 2.40 -4.17
N ARG A 127 16.98 1.09 -4.53
CA ARG A 127 18.01 0.12 -4.08
C ARG A 127 19.40 0.51 -4.54
N LYS A 128 19.56 0.89 -5.79
CA LYS A 128 20.86 1.30 -6.36
C LYS A 128 21.41 2.51 -5.64
N THR A 129 20.62 3.56 -5.50
CA THR A 129 21.04 4.82 -4.87
C THR A 129 21.34 4.65 -3.37
N GLY A 130 20.54 3.84 -2.67
CA GLY A 130 20.72 3.53 -1.25
C GLY A 130 21.81 2.48 -0.96
N GLY A 131 22.44 1.90 -2.00
CA GLY A 131 23.45 0.86 -1.82
C GLY A 131 22.93 -0.46 -1.27
N TYR A 132 21.64 -0.77 -1.52
CA TYR A 132 21.04 -2.03 -1.07
C TYR A 132 21.37 -3.19 -2.01
N ALA A 133 21.62 -4.36 -1.41
CA ALA A 133 21.78 -5.60 -2.15
C ALA A 133 20.50 -5.94 -2.92
N TYR A 134 20.68 -6.40 -4.15
CA TYR A 134 19.61 -6.98 -4.96
C TYR A 134 19.81 -8.49 -5.03
N SER A 135 18.78 -9.24 -4.71
CA SER A 135 18.78 -10.70 -4.78
C SER A 135 17.64 -11.16 -5.68
N GLY A 136 17.78 -10.93 -6.97
CA GLY A 136 16.87 -11.47 -7.98
C GLY A 136 17.30 -12.85 -8.46
N ARG A 137 16.40 -13.55 -9.14
CA ARG A 137 16.66 -14.92 -9.70
C ARG A 137 17.89 -14.96 -10.62
N TRP A 138 18.18 -13.87 -11.31
CA TRP A 138 19.21 -13.80 -12.35
C TRP A 138 20.36 -12.85 -12.02
N GLN A 139 20.26 -12.09 -10.94
CA GLN A 139 21.29 -11.13 -10.56
C GLN A 139 21.34 -10.97 -9.04
N LYS A 140 22.52 -11.17 -8.47
CA LYS A 140 22.84 -10.80 -7.08
C LYS A 140 23.84 -9.67 -7.11
N THR A 141 23.66 -8.70 -6.22
CA THR A 141 24.65 -7.66 -5.96
C THR A 141 24.99 -7.65 -4.48
N ASP A 142 26.22 -7.26 -4.16
CA ASP A 142 26.59 -6.96 -2.78
C ASP A 142 25.99 -5.63 -2.35
N GLY A 143 25.76 -5.46 -1.05
CA GLY A 143 25.22 -4.22 -0.50
C GLY A 143 24.49 -4.40 0.82
N LYS A 144 23.89 -3.31 1.29
CA LYS A 144 23.06 -3.29 2.52
C LYS A 144 21.91 -4.28 2.41
N LYS A 145 21.62 -4.97 3.51
CA LYS A 145 20.45 -5.84 3.64
C LYS A 145 19.27 -5.08 4.27
N GLY A 146 18.08 -5.66 4.21
CA GLY A 146 16.93 -5.18 4.96
C GLY A 146 16.00 -4.21 4.22
N PHE A 147 16.23 -3.93 2.94
CA PHE A 147 15.36 -3.06 2.13
C PHE A 147 13.88 -3.45 2.24
N ASP A 148 13.53 -4.71 1.95
CA ASP A 148 12.14 -5.18 1.95
C ASP A 148 11.50 -5.12 3.34
N THR A 149 12.30 -5.32 4.38
CA THR A 149 11.83 -5.22 5.76
C THR A 149 11.57 -3.76 6.15
N SER A 150 12.46 -2.83 5.79
CA SER A 150 12.28 -1.41 6.09
C SER A 150 11.12 -0.81 5.28
N ILE A 151 11.02 -1.11 3.98
CA ILE A 151 9.91 -0.62 3.16
C ILE A 151 8.55 -1.13 3.68
N THR A 152 8.49 -2.40 4.10
CA THR A 152 7.26 -2.97 4.68
C THR A 152 6.86 -2.24 5.96
N ARG A 153 7.81 -1.99 6.90
CA ARG A 153 7.50 -1.21 8.12
C ARG A 153 7.05 0.21 7.82
N LEU A 154 7.72 0.89 6.88
CA LEU A 154 7.34 2.24 6.48
C LEU A 154 5.93 2.29 5.86
N GLN A 155 5.55 1.26 5.11
CA GLN A 155 4.18 1.13 4.60
C GLN A 155 3.18 0.78 5.71
N GLU A 156 3.48 -0.20 6.58
CA GLU A 156 2.62 -0.54 7.74
C GLU A 156 2.33 0.67 8.64
N LEU A 157 3.33 1.56 8.79
CA LEU A 157 3.20 2.81 9.54
C LEU A 157 2.68 4.00 8.70
N CYS A 158 2.31 3.76 7.45
CA CYS A 158 1.76 4.77 6.54
C CYS A 158 2.69 5.95 6.23
N TYR A 159 4.01 5.80 6.33
CA TYR A 159 4.99 6.81 5.89
C TYR A 159 5.36 6.69 4.42
N VAL A 160 5.09 5.54 3.80
CA VAL A 160 5.37 5.29 2.38
C VAL A 160 4.18 4.62 1.72
N VAL A 161 3.86 5.05 0.51
CA VAL A 161 2.86 4.45 -0.37
C VAL A 161 3.51 4.01 -1.68
N THR A 162 2.91 3.05 -2.36
CA THR A 162 3.22 2.73 -3.75
C THR A 162 2.35 3.61 -4.64
N SER A 163 2.98 4.46 -5.45
CA SER A 163 2.30 5.41 -6.36
C SER A 163 2.01 4.79 -7.73
N ASP A 164 2.83 3.83 -8.16
CA ASP A 164 2.68 3.16 -9.46
C ASP A 164 3.47 1.84 -9.52
N PHE A 165 3.34 1.17 -10.67
CA PHE A 165 4.18 0.03 -11.05
C PHE A 165 4.78 0.25 -12.43
N VAL A 166 6.11 0.19 -12.53
CA VAL A 166 6.88 0.35 -13.76
C VAL A 166 7.27 -1.01 -14.31
N TYR A 167 6.87 -1.28 -15.54
CA TYR A 167 7.13 -2.55 -16.23
C TYR A 167 8.26 -2.39 -17.25
N THR A 168 9.10 -3.42 -17.35
CA THR A 168 10.01 -3.56 -18.48
C THR A 168 9.19 -3.90 -19.72
N VAL A 169 9.48 -3.24 -20.84
CA VAL A 169 8.80 -3.51 -22.11
C VAL A 169 9.78 -4.20 -23.06
N ASP A 170 9.34 -5.24 -23.73
CA ASP A 170 10.14 -5.93 -24.74
C ASP A 170 10.16 -5.16 -26.08
N LYS A 171 10.93 -5.68 -27.06
CA LYS A 171 11.04 -5.08 -28.39
C LYS A 171 9.72 -5.00 -29.18
N LYS A 172 8.71 -5.75 -28.76
CA LYS A 172 7.36 -5.78 -29.36
C LYS A 172 6.36 -4.88 -28.64
N GLY A 173 6.79 -4.16 -27.57
CA GLY A 173 5.92 -3.33 -26.77
C GLY A 173 5.16 -4.06 -25.66
N SER A 174 5.37 -5.37 -25.49
CA SER A 174 4.70 -6.17 -24.45
C SER A 174 5.37 -5.97 -23.08
N ARG A 175 4.56 -5.82 -22.03
CA ARG A 175 5.03 -5.74 -20.65
C ARG A 175 5.66 -7.07 -20.23
N ARG A 176 6.75 -6.99 -19.44
CA ARG A 176 7.46 -8.16 -18.95
C ARG A 176 7.68 -8.10 -17.45
N GLY A 177 7.48 -9.25 -16.82
CA GLY A 177 7.74 -9.43 -15.39
C GLY A 177 6.66 -8.81 -14.50
N TRP A 178 6.99 -8.71 -13.21
CA TRP A 178 6.05 -8.36 -12.15
C TRP A 178 5.83 -6.85 -11.97
N GLY A 179 6.53 -6.02 -12.73
CA GLY A 179 6.60 -4.58 -12.48
C GLY A 179 7.42 -4.24 -11.23
N ALA A 180 8.12 -3.14 -11.28
CA ALA A 180 8.81 -2.57 -10.13
C ALA A 180 7.92 -1.53 -9.46
N ALA A 181 7.68 -1.65 -8.16
CA ALA A 181 6.92 -0.64 -7.43
C ALA A 181 7.64 0.70 -7.48
N GLU A 182 6.88 1.76 -7.71
CA GLU A 182 7.28 3.15 -7.55
C GLU A 182 6.76 3.64 -6.20
N TYR A 183 7.63 4.23 -5.39
CA TYR A 183 7.31 4.70 -4.04
C TYR A 183 7.23 6.21 -3.96
N SER A 184 6.34 6.68 -3.09
CA SER A 184 6.23 8.08 -2.69
C SER A 184 5.92 8.17 -1.21
N THR A 185 6.11 9.36 -0.62
CA THR A 185 5.50 9.68 0.67
C THR A 185 4.03 10.07 0.45
N PRO A 186 3.13 9.83 1.43
CA PRO A 186 1.75 10.28 1.35
C PRO A 186 1.62 11.79 1.13
N GLU A 187 2.51 12.56 1.74
CA GLU A 187 2.58 14.02 1.62
C GLU A 187 2.78 14.46 0.15
N LYS A 188 3.66 13.78 -0.57
CA LYS A 188 3.91 14.05 -1.99
C LYS A 188 2.85 13.44 -2.91
N TRP A 189 2.33 12.26 -2.54
CA TRP A 189 1.31 11.58 -3.33
C TRP A 189 -0.03 12.30 -3.31
N PHE A 190 -0.49 12.72 -2.16
CA PHE A 190 -1.79 13.36 -1.97
C PHE A 190 -1.72 14.89 -1.89
N GLY A 191 -0.55 15.47 -1.55
CA GLY A 191 -0.39 16.91 -1.37
C GLY A 191 -1.20 17.46 -0.19
N ALA A 192 -1.74 18.67 -0.35
CA ALA A 192 -2.49 19.39 0.67
C ALA A 192 -3.66 18.59 1.25
N MET A 193 -4.32 17.75 0.45
CA MET A 193 -5.39 16.86 0.92
C MET A 193 -4.93 15.97 2.09
N PHE A 194 -3.65 15.60 2.12
CA PHE A 194 -3.09 14.80 3.21
C PHE A 194 -2.47 15.66 4.30
N THR A 195 -1.59 16.59 3.92
CA THR A 195 -0.82 17.39 4.89
C THR A 195 -1.69 18.24 5.80
N ASP A 196 -2.79 18.77 5.28
CA ASP A 196 -3.66 19.66 6.01
C ASP A 196 -4.65 18.92 6.91
N HIS A 197 -4.90 17.62 6.64
CA HIS A 197 -5.99 16.89 7.30
C HIS A 197 -5.59 15.66 8.10
N VAL A 198 -4.35 15.15 7.93
CA VAL A 198 -3.94 13.87 8.53
C VAL A 198 -3.99 13.87 10.06
N TYR A 199 -3.79 15.03 10.70
CA TYR A 199 -3.78 15.18 12.17
C TYR A 199 -4.94 16.02 12.69
N GLU A 200 -6.04 16.19 11.94
CA GLU A 200 -7.23 16.91 12.42
C GLU A 200 -7.98 16.18 13.53
N ARG A 201 -7.80 14.87 13.64
CA ARG A 201 -8.42 14.01 14.66
C ARG A 201 -7.37 13.44 15.57
N THR A 202 -7.81 12.97 16.74
CA THR A 202 -6.93 12.13 17.55
C THR A 202 -6.74 10.75 16.90
N PRO A 203 -5.65 10.04 17.19
CA PRO A 203 -5.45 8.68 16.73
C PRO A 203 -6.59 7.72 17.13
N GLU A 204 -7.19 7.91 18.31
CA GLU A 204 -8.32 7.14 18.81
C GLU A 204 -9.59 7.39 17.98
N GLU A 205 -9.90 8.65 17.67
CA GLU A 205 -11.05 8.98 16.80
C GLU A 205 -10.89 8.37 15.41
N SER A 206 -9.69 8.44 14.85
CA SER A 206 -9.37 7.81 13.55
C SER A 206 -9.50 6.29 13.61
N TYR A 207 -9.03 5.66 14.67
CA TYR A 207 -9.19 4.23 14.90
C TYR A 207 -10.68 3.82 14.98
N ASP A 208 -11.49 4.57 15.74
CA ASP A 208 -12.92 4.29 15.91
C ASP A 208 -13.69 4.43 14.58
N ARG A 209 -13.31 5.39 13.75
CA ARG A 209 -13.87 5.55 12.39
C ARG A 209 -13.54 4.36 11.50
N LEU A 210 -12.28 3.90 11.49
CA LEU A 210 -11.86 2.72 10.74
C LEU A 210 -12.57 1.46 11.23
N LEU A 211 -12.67 1.28 12.53
CA LEU A 211 -13.37 0.14 13.13
C LEU A 211 -14.85 0.14 12.78
N SER A 212 -15.51 1.30 12.85
CA SER A 212 -16.91 1.47 12.49
C SER A 212 -17.13 1.20 11.00
N HIS A 213 -16.22 1.66 10.15
CA HIS A 213 -16.27 1.37 8.71
C HIS A 213 -16.19 -0.14 8.45
N LEU A 214 -15.19 -0.83 9.02
CA LEU A 214 -15.06 -2.28 8.87
C LEU A 214 -16.27 -3.04 9.43
N ALA A 215 -16.81 -2.63 10.57
CA ALA A 215 -17.99 -3.24 11.15
C ALA A 215 -19.24 -3.10 10.24
N SER A 216 -19.35 -1.98 9.53
CA SER A 216 -20.45 -1.78 8.55
C SER A 216 -20.32 -2.72 7.34
N LEU A 217 -19.09 -3.00 6.90
CA LEU A 217 -18.81 -3.93 5.79
C LEU A 217 -18.98 -5.40 6.22
N PHE A 218 -18.62 -5.73 7.45
CA PHE A 218 -18.58 -7.10 7.99
C PHE A 218 -19.38 -7.25 9.29
N PRO A 219 -20.71 -7.07 9.26
CA PRO A 219 -21.53 -7.10 10.49
C PRO A 219 -21.55 -8.46 11.19
N ALA A 220 -21.18 -9.55 10.50
CA ALA A 220 -21.08 -10.89 11.08
C ALA A 220 -19.71 -11.22 11.68
N VAL A 221 -18.70 -10.34 11.51
CA VAL A 221 -17.36 -10.55 12.06
C VAL A 221 -17.28 -9.92 13.44
N SER A 222 -16.70 -10.65 14.40
CA SER A 222 -16.56 -10.12 15.76
C SER A 222 -15.69 -8.87 15.83
N SER A 223 -16.04 -7.94 16.71
CA SER A 223 -15.27 -6.70 16.94
C SER A 223 -13.81 -6.99 17.28
N GLU A 224 -13.53 -8.06 18.03
CA GLU A 224 -12.16 -8.47 18.37
C GLU A 224 -11.33 -8.83 17.15
N LYS A 225 -11.94 -9.52 16.18
CA LYS A 225 -11.27 -9.89 14.92
C LYS A 225 -11.01 -8.66 14.04
N LEU A 226 -11.96 -7.73 13.96
CA LEU A 226 -11.77 -6.46 13.26
C LEU A 226 -10.67 -5.61 13.91
N LYS A 227 -10.66 -5.52 15.24
CA LYS A 227 -9.61 -4.85 16.02
C LYS A 227 -8.22 -5.44 15.78
N LYS A 228 -8.15 -6.78 15.70
CA LYS A 228 -6.88 -7.48 15.40
C LYS A 228 -6.37 -7.20 14.00
N PHE A 229 -7.28 -7.09 13.02
CA PHE A 229 -6.93 -6.77 11.63
C PHE A 229 -6.38 -5.35 11.50
N LEU A 230 -6.89 -4.37 12.27
CA LEU A 230 -6.42 -2.98 12.26
C LEU A 230 -5.06 -2.79 12.94
N LYS A 231 -4.64 -3.69 13.80
CA LYS A 231 -3.32 -3.65 14.46
C LYS A 231 -2.20 -4.03 13.49
#